data_ee22fbe46069040a7dee206f17497ccb
#
_entry.id   ee22fbe46069040a7dee206f17497ccb
#
_cell.length_a   1.000
_cell.length_b   1.000
_cell.length_c   1.000
_cell.angle_alpha   90.00
_cell.angle_beta   90.00
_cell.angle_gamma   90.00
#
_symmetry.space_group_name_H-M   'P 1'
#
loop_
_entity.id
_entity.type
_entity.pdbx_description
1 polymer ?
#
loop_
_entity_poly.entity_id
_entity_poly.type
_entity_poly.pdbx_seq_one_letter_code
_entity_poly.pdbx_strand_id
1 'polypeptide(L)'
;MMIEHVLDLGNQLKKELETSENFEVQPYKDLLIVGMGGSGVAGDVLKLVLNETTQINVEVRKAYGIPEVTTERNPKCLFISYSGNTEETVEAVNDAIKYNLDWSVISSGGRLLELATEHNKPFVKVTEGLQPRAAFGLMTKAVMHYVSPDTGVDYLAICNQAGDYLNEILVNQSENEFLSEALQISRDINSKTSVIYGGTPLTYLVAQRWKTQINENAKSKAFVGYMPEI
;
A
#
# COMPACT_ATOMS: atom_id res chain seq x y z
N MET A 1 -13.78 -14.58 8.47
CA MET A 1 -14.23 -14.38 7.06
C MET A 1 -13.64 -13.07 6.52
N MET A 2 -13.67 -12.81 5.18
CA MET A 2 -13.13 -11.55 4.63
C MET A 2 -13.83 -10.31 5.17
N ILE A 3 -15.13 -10.40 5.46
CA ILE A 3 -15.91 -9.29 6.00
C ILE A 3 -15.37 -8.78 7.34
N GLU A 4 -14.88 -9.64 8.21
CA GLU A 4 -14.27 -9.24 9.49
C GLU A 4 -13.07 -8.32 9.28
N HIS A 5 -12.26 -8.60 8.27
CA HIS A 5 -11.12 -7.74 7.92
C HIS A 5 -11.55 -6.39 7.31
N VAL A 6 -12.69 -6.35 6.62
CA VAL A 6 -13.26 -5.10 6.11
C VAL A 6 -13.77 -4.24 7.26
N LEU A 7 -14.48 -4.84 8.20
CA LEU A 7 -14.98 -4.15 9.40
C LEU A 7 -13.85 -3.70 10.33
N ASP A 8 -12.70 -4.39 10.32
CA ASP A 8 -11.51 -4.03 11.10
C ASP A 8 -10.61 -2.97 10.42
N LEU A 9 -10.98 -2.44 9.25
CA LEU A 9 -10.14 -1.52 8.48
C LEU A 9 -9.77 -0.26 9.28
N GLY A 10 -10.70 0.30 10.04
CA GLY A 10 -10.45 1.45 10.90
C GLY A 10 -9.41 1.15 11.98
N ASN A 11 -9.47 -0.03 12.62
CA ASN A 11 -8.49 -0.44 13.61
C ASN A 11 -7.11 -0.69 12.99
N GLN A 12 -7.05 -1.20 11.76
CA GLN A 12 -5.78 -1.36 11.04
C GLN A 12 -5.05 -0.02 10.87
N LEU A 13 -5.79 1.07 10.55
CA LEU A 13 -5.23 2.43 10.44
C LEU A 13 -4.74 2.99 11.78
N LYS A 14 -5.19 2.44 12.90
CA LYS A 14 -4.81 2.87 14.28
C LYS A 14 -3.78 1.95 14.92
N LYS A 15 -3.44 0.82 14.29
CA LYS A 15 -2.52 -0.17 14.83
C LYS A 15 -1.13 0.42 15.08
N GLU A 16 -0.51 0.06 16.18
CA GLU A 16 0.89 0.41 16.44
C GLU A 16 1.82 -0.29 15.45
N LEU A 17 2.92 0.38 15.12
CA LEU A 17 3.95 -0.08 14.21
C LEU A 17 5.27 -0.22 14.98
N GLU A 18 6.03 -1.24 14.64
CA GLU A 18 7.39 -1.43 15.15
C GLU A 18 8.39 -0.88 14.12
N THR A 19 9.37 -0.11 14.56
CA THR A 19 10.44 0.40 13.69
C THR A 19 11.80 -0.09 14.17
N SER A 20 12.75 -0.17 13.26
CA SER A 20 14.16 -0.42 13.61
C SER A 20 14.71 0.73 14.45
N GLU A 21 15.73 0.46 15.29
CA GLU A 21 16.39 1.48 16.12
C GLU A 21 17.02 2.60 15.29
N ASN A 22 17.47 2.30 14.07
CA ASN A 22 18.04 3.25 13.12
C ASN A 22 16.99 3.81 12.14
N PHE A 23 15.69 3.75 12.50
CA PHE A 23 14.62 4.30 11.67
C PHE A 23 14.70 5.82 11.64
N GLU A 24 15.45 6.32 10.69
CA GLU A 24 15.54 7.72 10.33
C GLU A 24 15.51 7.82 8.81
N VAL A 25 14.56 8.58 8.29
CA VAL A 25 14.44 8.79 6.85
C VAL A 25 15.13 10.11 6.50
N GLN A 26 16.25 10.03 5.81
CA GLN A 26 16.96 11.21 5.34
C GLN A 26 16.18 11.90 4.20
N PRO A 27 16.21 13.23 4.11
CA PRO A 27 15.53 13.95 3.03
C PRO A 27 15.93 13.44 1.65
N TYR A 28 14.94 13.28 0.77
CA TYR A 28 15.13 12.79 -0.60
C TYR A 28 14.27 13.57 -1.59
N LYS A 29 14.67 13.59 -2.86
CA LYS A 29 13.93 14.23 -3.95
C LYS A 29 13.26 13.21 -4.88
N ASP A 30 13.85 12.02 -4.96
CA ASP A 30 13.37 10.91 -5.76
C ASP A 30 13.11 9.71 -4.87
N LEU A 31 11.89 9.17 -4.94
CA LEU A 31 11.47 7.98 -4.21
C LEU A 31 11.03 6.90 -5.21
N LEU A 32 11.72 5.76 -5.19
CA LEU A 32 11.32 4.56 -5.90
C LEU A 32 10.64 3.61 -4.91
N ILE A 33 9.36 3.33 -5.13
CA ILE A 33 8.59 2.37 -4.34
C ILE A 33 8.46 1.08 -5.14
N VAL A 34 8.84 -0.06 -4.56
CA VAL A 34 8.69 -1.38 -5.18
C VAL A 34 7.78 -2.24 -4.33
N GLY A 35 6.73 -2.78 -4.94
CA GLY A 35 5.80 -3.67 -4.25
C GLY A 35 4.74 -4.24 -5.17
N MET A 36 4.24 -5.43 -4.87
CA MET A 36 3.26 -6.15 -5.69
C MET A 36 1.89 -6.23 -5.02
N GLY A 37 0.84 -6.46 -5.80
CA GLY A 37 -0.51 -6.69 -5.28
C GLY A 37 -0.98 -5.60 -4.30
N GLY A 38 -1.45 -6.00 -3.12
CA GLY A 38 -1.90 -5.10 -2.06
C GLY A 38 -0.81 -4.15 -1.55
N SER A 39 0.44 -4.61 -1.48
CA SER A 39 1.61 -3.78 -1.12
C SER A 39 1.89 -2.72 -2.19
N GLY A 40 1.75 -3.07 -3.47
CA GLY A 40 1.87 -2.11 -4.57
C GLY A 40 0.77 -1.03 -4.53
N VAL A 41 -0.45 -1.39 -4.11
CA VAL A 41 -1.54 -0.41 -3.93
C VAL A 41 -1.22 0.57 -2.79
N ALA A 42 -0.61 0.13 -1.68
CA ALA A 42 -0.15 1.04 -0.63
C ALA A 42 0.89 2.04 -1.17
N GLY A 43 1.78 1.59 -2.07
CA GLY A 43 2.69 2.48 -2.80
C GLY A 43 1.98 3.50 -3.68
N ASP A 44 0.91 3.10 -4.37
CA ASP A 44 0.10 4.04 -5.18
C ASP A 44 -0.61 5.09 -4.30
N VAL A 45 -1.12 4.70 -3.12
CA VAL A 45 -1.69 5.64 -2.14
C VAL A 45 -0.64 6.66 -1.73
N LEU A 46 0.56 6.20 -1.38
CA LEU A 46 1.66 7.08 -0.99
C LEU A 46 2.04 8.04 -2.12
N LYS A 47 2.17 7.53 -3.35
CA LYS A 47 2.43 8.36 -4.52
C LYS A 47 1.39 9.45 -4.70
N LEU A 48 0.10 9.10 -4.59
CA LEU A 48 -0.99 10.06 -4.71
C LEU A 48 -0.85 11.18 -3.66
N VAL A 49 -0.63 10.81 -2.41
CA VAL A 49 -0.50 11.78 -1.30
C VAL A 49 0.72 12.68 -1.50
N LEU A 50 1.88 12.12 -1.82
CA LEU A 50 3.11 12.90 -1.98
C LEU A 50 3.05 13.81 -3.20
N ASN A 51 2.44 13.40 -4.30
CA ASN A 51 2.28 14.26 -5.49
C ASN A 51 1.40 15.49 -5.23
N GLU A 52 0.42 15.38 -4.31
CA GLU A 52 -0.47 16.48 -3.96
C GLU A 52 0.11 17.40 -2.85
N THR A 53 1.06 16.90 -2.07
CA THR A 53 1.52 17.59 -0.85
C THR A 53 3.00 17.99 -0.87
N THR A 54 3.79 17.47 -1.82
CA THR A 54 5.24 17.67 -1.87
C THR A 54 5.77 17.88 -3.28
N GLN A 55 7.07 18.16 -3.39
CA GLN A 55 7.83 18.23 -4.64
C GLN A 55 8.66 16.95 -4.89
N ILE A 56 8.42 15.88 -4.14
CA ILE A 56 9.13 14.63 -4.28
C ILE A 56 8.66 13.92 -5.55
N ASN A 57 9.61 13.50 -6.39
CA ASN A 57 9.32 12.68 -7.55
C ASN A 57 9.11 11.22 -7.11
N VAL A 58 7.92 10.67 -7.30
CA VAL A 58 7.55 9.32 -6.83
C VAL A 58 7.28 8.38 -7.99
N GLU A 59 8.05 7.32 -8.07
CA GLU A 59 7.84 6.21 -8.99
C GLU A 59 7.37 4.96 -8.23
N VAL A 60 6.29 4.31 -8.69
CA VAL A 60 5.85 3.01 -8.16
C VAL A 60 6.09 1.94 -9.19
N ARG A 61 6.92 0.97 -8.82
CA ARG A 61 7.28 -0.16 -9.66
C ARG A 61 6.62 -1.45 -9.17
N LYS A 62 5.92 -2.11 -10.07
CA LYS A 62 5.25 -3.40 -9.84
C LYS A 62 5.79 -4.44 -10.82
N ALA A 63 7.09 -4.71 -10.71
CA ALA A 63 7.83 -5.61 -11.59
C ALA A 63 9.11 -6.09 -10.91
N TYR A 64 9.78 -7.07 -11.52
CA TYR A 64 11.08 -7.56 -11.10
C TYR A 64 12.17 -6.50 -11.21
N GLY A 65 13.07 -6.50 -10.24
CA GLY A 65 14.33 -5.78 -10.22
C GLY A 65 14.23 -4.26 -10.38
N ILE A 66 15.37 -3.59 -10.40
CA ILE A 66 15.50 -2.15 -10.64
C ILE A 66 16.25 -1.96 -11.98
N PRO A 67 15.66 -1.28 -12.98
CA PRO A 67 16.38 -0.97 -14.22
C PRO A 67 17.61 -0.12 -13.93
N GLU A 68 18.73 -0.42 -14.59
CA GLU A 68 19.99 0.30 -14.40
C GLU A 68 19.84 1.81 -14.63
N VAL A 69 19.07 2.22 -15.63
CA VAL A 69 18.78 3.63 -15.91
C VAL A 69 18.10 4.35 -14.73
N THR A 70 17.35 3.64 -13.91
CA THR A 70 16.72 4.21 -12.71
C THR A 70 17.76 4.56 -11.65
N THR A 71 18.87 3.81 -11.60
CA THR A 71 19.95 4.02 -10.60
C THR A 71 20.73 5.31 -10.82
N GLU A 72 20.76 5.83 -12.05
CA GLU A 72 21.44 7.09 -12.37
C GLU A 72 20.88 8.29 -11.59
N ARG A 73 19.61 8.23 -11.21
CA ARG A 73 18.95 9.27 -10.39
C ARG A 73 19.25 9.13 -8.89
N ASN A 74 19.90 8.02 -8.48
CA ASN A 74 20.17 7.66 -7.09
C ASN A 74 18.93 7.82 -6.19
N PRO A 75 17.79 7.18 -6.51
CA PRO A 75 16.57 7.35 -5.75
C PRO A 75 16.69 6.71 -4.36
N LYS A 76 15.99 7.27 -3.37
CA LYS A 76 15.65 6.54 -2.17
C LYS A 76 14.71 5.40 -2.55
N CYS A 77 15.00 4.18 -2.12
CA CYS A 77 14.17 3.01 -2.43
C CYS A 77 13.35 2.59 -1.22
N LEU A 78 12.06 2.38 -1.41
CA LEU A 78 11.15 1.81 -0.41
C LEU A 78 10.57 0.50 -0.92
N PHE A 79 10.95 -0.61 -0.30
CA PHE A 79 10.48 -1.95 -0.65
C PHE A 79 9.33 -2.37 0.26
N ILE A 80 8.19 -2.70 -0.35
CA ILE A 80 6.96 -3.00 0.36
C ILE A 80 6.50 -4.41 0.02
N SER A 81 6.47 -5.30 1.01
CA SER A 81 5.84 -6.61 0.89
C SER A 81 5.29 -7.05 2.23
N TYR A 82 3.97 -7.25 2.32
CA TYR A 82 3.35 -7.70 3.56
C TYR A 82 3.98 -9.01 4.06
N SER A 83 4.11 -10.02 3.20
CA SER A 83 4.72 -11.31 3.56
C SER A 83 6.25 -11.25 3.70
N GLY A 84 6.90 -10.25 3.12
CA GLY A 84 8.34 -10.13 3.03
C GLY A 84 9.03 -11.13 2.09
N ASN A 85 8.27 -11.97 1.39
CA ASN A 85 8.79 -13.05 0.54
C ASN A 85 8.37 -12.92 -0.93
N THR A 86 7.84 -11.76 -1.35
CA THR A 86 7.49 -11.50 -2.73
C THR A 86 8.75 -11.48 -3.58
N GLU A 87 8.87 -12.40 -4.53
CA GLU A 87 10.09 -12.65 -5.30
C GLU A 87 10.57 -11.40 -6.04
N GLU A 88 9.65 -10.69 -6.71
CA GLU A 88 9.94 -9.45 -7.44
C GLU A 88 10.49 -8.35 -6.52
N THR A 89 9.98 -8.26 -5.30
CA THR A 89 10.43 -7.26 -4.32
C THR A 89 11.79 -7.64 -3.74
N VAL A 90 12.00 -8.92 -3.45
CA VAL A 90 13.31 -9.42 -2.95
C VAL A 90 14.40 -9.23 -4.00
N GLU A 91 14.12 -9.51 -5.27
CA GLU A 91 15.06 -9.26 -6.36
C GLU A 91 15.42 -7.77 -6.47
N ALA A 92 14.43 -6.89 -6.35
CA ALA A 92 14.68 -5.45 -6.37
C ALA A 92 15.53 -4.96 -5.17
N VAL A 93 15.41 -5.58 -3.98
CA VAL A 93 16.33 -5.31 -2.86
C VAL A 93 17.76 -5.74 -3.20
N ASN A 94 17.95 -6.90 -3.81
CA ASN A 94 19.26 -7.37 -4.23
C ASN A 94 19.92 -6.41 -5.26
N ASP A 95 19.10 -5.85 -6.18
CA ASP A 95 19.58 -4.82 -7.10
C ASP A 95 19.97 -3.53 -6.36
N ALA A 96 19.18 -3.09 -5.37
CA ALA A 96 19.53 -1.92 -4.57
C ALA A 96 20.85 -2.12 -3.81
N ILE A 97 21.10 -3.32 -3.28
CA ILE A 97 22.38 -3.69 -2.67
C ILE A 97 23.50 -3.65 -3.71
N LYS A 98 23.32 -4.28 -4.85
CA LYS A 98 24.28 -4.33 -5.97
C LYS A 98 24.68 -2.94 -6.45
N TYR A 99 23.71 -2.03 -6.58
CA TYR A 99 23.91 -0.67 -7.06
C TYR A 99 24.23 0.34 -5.95
N ASN A 100 24.37 -0.13 -4.71
CA ASN A 100 24.66 0.70 -3.51
C ASN A 100 23.67 1.86 -3.34
N LEU A 101 22.38 1.62 -3.60
CA LEU A 101 21.32 2.60 -3.38
C LEU A 101 20.99 2.71 -1.88
N ASP A 102 20.38 3.82 -1.49
CA ASP A 102 19.80 3.94 -0.15
C ASP A 102 18.37 3.34 -0.14
N TRP A 103 18.08 2.47 0.85
CA TRP A 103 16.84 1.74 0.87
C TRP A 103 16.31 1.43 2.27
N SER A 104 15.01 1.21 2.32
CA SER A 104 14.26 0.84 3.52
C SER A 104 13.16 -0.16 3.19
N VAL A 105 12.58 -0.81 4.20
CA VAL A 105 11.61 -1.89 4.03
C VAL A 105 10.35 -1.64 4.86
N ILE A 106 9.19 -2.02 4.32
CA ILE A 106 7.93 -2.20 5.05
C ILE A 106 7.48 -3.64 4.87
N SER A 107 7.39 -4.39 5.97
CA SER A 107 7.00 -5.80 5.92
C SER A 107 6.45 -6.29 7.26
N SER A 108 5.75 -7.43 7.29
CA SER A 108 5.43 -8.12 8.55
C SER A 108 6.53 -9.10 8.97
N GLY A 109 7.42 -9.51 8.05
CA GLY A 109 8.45 -10.51 8.31
C GLY A 109 9.20 -10.92 7.06
N GLY A 110 9.68 -12.16 7.04
CA GLY A 110 10.25 -12.80 5.86
C GLY A 110 11.60 -12.23 5.41
N ARG A 111 11.98 -12.60 4.19
CA ARG A 111 13.30 -12.28 3.63
C ARG A 111 13.61 -10.78 3.57
N LEU A 112 12.60 -9.93 3.40
CA LEU A 112 12.80 -8.49 3.38
C LEU A 112 13.32 -7.95 4.73
N LEU A 113 12.73 -8.37 5.86
CA LEU A 113 13.20 -7.95 7.18
C LEU A 113 14.57 -8.55 7.53
N GLU A 114 14.83 -9.80 7.10
CA GLU A 114 16.15 -10.41 7.24
C GLU A 114 17.21 -9.57 6.53
N LEU A 115 17.00 -9.23 5.25
CA LEU A 115 17.91 -8.40 4.47
C LEU A 115 18.10 -7.00 5.09
N ALA A 116 17.02 -6.37 5.56
CA ALA A 116 17.13 -5.07 6.22
C ALA A 116 17.99 -5.17 7.49
N THR A 117 17.82 -6.22 8.27
CA THR A 117 18.64 -6.47 9.49
C THR A 117 20.09 -6.78 9.12
N GLU A 118 20.34 -7.68 8.16
CA GLU A 118 21.68 -8.06 7.69
C GLU A 118 22.50 -6.85 7.21
N HIS A 119 21.84 -5.89 6.53
CA HIS A 119 22.46 -4.70 5.97
C HIS A 119 22.29 -3.45 6.82
N ASN A 120 21.79 -3.58 8.06
CA ASN A 120 21.52 -2.47 8.97
C ASN A 120 20.71 -1.34 8.30
N LYS A 121 19.64 -1.69 7.58
CA LYS A 121 18.75 -0.75 6.89
C LYS A 121 17.48 -0.47 7.68
N PRO A 122 16.93 0.76 7.58
CA PRO A 122 15.71 1.12 8.28
C PRO A 122 14.52 0.26 7.80
N PHE A 123 13.64 -0.09 8.75
CA PHE A 123 12.39 -0.79 8.43
C PHE A 123 11.22 -0.34 9.29
N VAL A 124 10.03 -0.51 8.74
CA VAL A 124 8.76 -0.49 9.47
C VAL A 124 8.18 -1.90 9.44
N LYS A 125 8.01 -2.49 10.62
CA LYS A 125 7.39 -3.80 10.77
C LYS A 125 5.92 -3.66 11.12
N VAL A 126 5.08 -4.37 10.37
CA VAL A 126 3.64 -4.43 10.57
C VAL A 126 3.22 -5.74 11.21
N THR A 127 2.07 -5.77 11.87
CA THR A 127 1.53 -6.97 12.52
C THR A 127 1.29 -8.09 11.50
N GLU A 128 1.70 -9.29 11.84
CA GLU A 128 1.47 -10.52 11.07
C GLU A 128 0.03 -11.06 11.22
N GLY A 129 -0.30 -12.10 10.45
CA GLY A 129 -1.51 -12.89 10.60
C GLY A 129 -2.65 -12.54 9.66
N LEU A 130 -2.52 -11.47 8.85
CA LEU A 130 -3.50 -11.14 7.83
C LEU A 130 -3.11 -11.74 6.46
N GLN A 131 -4.10 -11.91 5.61
CA GLN A 131 -3.81 -12.12 4.20
C GLN A 131 -3.39 -10.78 3.56
N PRO A 132 -2.41 -10.75 2.62
CA PRO A 132 -1.92 -9.50 2.04
C PRO A 132 -3.02 -8.58 1.51
N ARG A 133 -4.06 -9.14 0.89
CA ARG A 133 -5.22 -8.39 0.37
C ARG A 133 -6.14 -7.81 1.47
N ALA A 134 -6.03 -8.31 2.70
CA ALA A 134 -6.79 -7.85 3.85
C ALA A 134 -6.03 -6.81 4.70
N ALA A 135 -4.72 -6.67 4.51
CA ALA A 135 -3.85 -5.80 5.31
C ALA A 135 -3.76 -4.35 4.78
N PHE A 136 -4.74 -3.90 4.02
CA PHE A 136 -4.66 -2.62 3.31
C PHE A 136 -4.53 -1.41 4.24
N GLY A 137 -5.35 -1.33 5.30
CA GLY A 137 -5.28 -0.23 6.26
C GLY A 137 -3.94 -0.20 7.00
N LEU A 138 -3.45 -1.38 7.39
CA LEU A 138 -2.16 -1.54 8.07
C LEU A 138 -0.98 -1.10 7.18
N MET A 139 -0.97 -1.54 5.92
CA MET A 139 0.06 -1.15 4.96
C MET A 139 -0.02 0.34 4.60
N THR A 140 -1.22 0.90 4.49
CA THR A 140 -1.43 2.34 4.28
C THR A 140 -0.86 3.14 5.46
N LYS A 141 -1.14 2.74 6.71
CA LYS A 141 -0.56 3.40 7.88
C LYS A 141 0.96 3.32 7.88
N ALA A 142 1.53 2.17 7.53
CA ALA A 142 2.98 1.98 7.51
C ALA A 142 3.69 2.89 6.50
N VAL A 143 3.13 3.06 5.28
CA VAL A 143 3.71 3.99 4.29
C VAL A 143 3.55 5.45 4.71
N MET A 144 2.45 5.82 5.39
CA MET A 144 2.26 7.17 5.93
C MET A 144 3.22 7.44 7.08
N HIS A 145 3.46 6.45 7.94
CA HIS A 145 4.45 6.57 9.01
C HIS A 145 5.87 6.77 8.44
N TYR A 146 6.21 6.05 7.38
CA TYR A 146 7.52 6.17 6.74
C TYR A 146 7.84 7.58 6.26
N VAL A 147 6.86 8.31 5.72
CA VAL A 147 7.08 9.66 5.15
C VAL A 147 6.72 10.82 6.08
N SER A 148 6.03 10.58 7.20
CA SER A 148 5.61 11.63 8.13
C SER A 148 6.75 12.55 8.60
N PRO A 149 7.94 12.02 8.96
CA PRO A 149 9.03 12.88 9.44
C PRO A 149 9.53 13.89 8.41
N ASP A 150 9.50 13.56 7.12
CA ASP A 150 10.12 14.35 6.06
C ASP A 150 9.23 15.45 5.50
N THR A 151 7.91 15.30 5.61
CA THR A 151 6.94 16.18 4.94
C THR A 151 6.44 17.31 5.84
N GLY A 152 6.68 17.23 7.15
CA GLY A 152 6.11 18.16 8.14
C GLY A 152 4.59 18.01 8.32
N VAL A 153 3.98 17.00 7.70
CA VAL A 153 2.55 16.66 7.83
C VAL A 153 2.40 15.49 8.79
N ASP A 154 1.53 15.60 9.77
CA ASP A 154 1.20 14.51 10.69
C ASP A 154 0.22 13.52 10.03
N TYR A 155 0.73 12.69 9.14
CA TYR A 155 -0.07 11.65 8.48
C TYR A 155 -0.57 10.58 9.45
N LEU A 156 0.07 10.40 10.60
CA LEU A 156 -0.39 9.45 11.60
C LEU A 156 -1.66 9.94 12.29
N ALA A 157 -1.74 11.25 12.58
CA ALA A 157 -2.98 11.85 13.09
C ALA A 157 -4.10 11.70 12.04
N ILE A 158 -3.81 11.91 10.77
CA ILE A 158 -4.77 11.70 9.67
C ILE A 158 -5.23 10.23 9.60
N CYS A 159 -4.31 9.27 9.69
CA CYS A 159 -4.66 7.85 9.74
C CYS A 159 -5.56 7.50 10.93
N ASN A 160 -5.28 8.07 12.10
CA ASN A 160 -6.10 7.85 13.29
C ASN A 160 -7.51 8.42 13.12
N GLN A 161 -7.65 9.65 12.61
CA GLN A 161 -8.95 10.27 12.31
C GLN A 161 -9.75 9.46 11.26
N ALA A 162 -9.08 9.01 10.18
CA ALA A 162 -9.71 8.14 9.20
C ALA A 162 -10.14 6.81 9.81
N GLY A 163 -9.33 6.25 10.72
CA GLY A 163 -9.65 5.03 11.45
C GLY A 163 -10.87 5.20 12.37
N ASP A 164 -10.98 6.32 13.09
CA ASP A 164 -12.14 6.63 13.92
C ASP A 164 -13.41 6.76 13.07
N TYR A 165 -13.34 7.51 11.97
CA TYR A 165 -14.45 7.65 11.04
C TYR A 165 -14.90 6.30 10.44
N LEU A 166 -13.97 5.45 10.01
CA LEU A 166 -14.30 4.13 9.49
C LEU A 166 -14.94 3.22 10.55
N ASN A 167 -14.46 3.26 11.78
CA ASN A 167 -15.06 2.51 12.89
C ASN A 167 -16.49 2.99 13.19
N GLU A 168 -16.74 4.30 13.06
CA GLU A 168 -18.08 4.86 13.25
C GLU A 168 -19.04 4.36 12.16
N ILE A 169 -18.68 4.51 10.89
CA ILE A 169 -19.59 4.19 9.79
C ILE A 169 -19.74 2.68 9.52
N LEU A 170 -18.67 1.88 9.71
CA LEU A 170 -18.68 0.46 9.39
C LEU A 170 -19.23 -0.40 10.53
N VAL A 171 -18.94 -0.06 11.78
CA VAL A 171 -19.26 -0.91 12.93
C VAL A 171 -20.40 -0.36 13.76
N ASN A 172 -20.40 0.95 14.06
CA ASN A 172 -21.30 1.53 15.04
C ASN A 172 -22.64 2.02 14.46
N GLN A 173 -22.66 2.58 13.26
CA GLN A 173 -23.83 3.27 12.71
C GLN A 173 -24.40 2.64 11.45
N SER A 174 -23.58 2.18 10.53
CA SER A 174 -23.97 1.87 9.17
C SER A 174 -23.69 0.43 8.76
N GLU A 175 -23.36 -0.45 9.67
CA GLU A 175 -22.97 -1.82 9.35
C GLU A 175 -24.02 -2.52 8.47
N ASN A 176 -25.30 -2.47 8.85
CA ASN A 176 -26.37 -3.10 8.10
C ASN A 176 -26.65 -2.40 6.76
N GLU A 177 -26.48 -1.09 6.69
CA GLU A 177 -26.70 -0.30 5.48
C GLU A 177 -25.60 -0.58 4.45
N PHE A 178 -24.32 -0.53 4.85
CA PHE A 178 -23.19 -0.90 4.00
C PHE A 178 -23.23 -2.36 3.54
N LEU A 179 -23.59 -3.29 4.44
CA LEU A 179 -23.72 -4.69 4.09
C LEU A 179 -24.87 -4.90 3.10
N SER A 180 -25.98 -4.20 3.27
CA SER A 180 -27.13 -4.27 2.38
C SER A 180 -26.75 -3.76 0.98
N GLU A 181 -26.09 -2.62 0.88
CA GLU A 181 -25.58 -2.07 -0.38
C GLU A 181 -24.57 -3.01 -1.04
N ALA A 182 -23.60 -3.51 -0.28
CA ALA A 182 -22.60 -4.45 -0.78
C ALA A 182 -23.22 -5.74 -1.30
N LEU A 183 -24.25 -6.27 -0.64
CA LEU A 183 -25.00 -7.43 -1.10
C LEU A 183 -25.77 -7.13 -2.40
N GLN A 184 -26.35 -5.93 -2.54
CA GLN A 184 -27.03 -5.53 -3.77
C GLN A 184 -26.02 -5.44 -4.93
N ILE A 185 -24.92 -4.74 -4.76
CA ILE A 185 -23.85 -4.65 -5.76
C ILE A 185 -23.34 -6.05 -6.14
N SER A 186 -23.12 -6.92 -5.15
CA SER A 186 -22.68 -8.30 -5.39
C SER A 186 -23.66 -9.08 -6.27
N ARG A 187 -24.98 -8.92 -6.06
CA ARG A 187 -25.99 -9.53 -6.92
C ARG A 187 -25.97 -8.97 -8.33
N ASP A 188 -25.80 -7.64 -8.45
CA ASP A 188 -25.81 -6.96 -9.74
C ASP A 188 -24.62 -7.33 -10.63
N ILE A 189 -23.45 -7.57 -10.04
CA ILE A 189 -22.24 -7.96 -10.77
C ILE A 189 -22.06 -9.49 -10.90
N ASN A 190 -22.87 -10.28 -10.20
CA ASN A 190 -22.75 -11.73 -10.21
C ASN A 190 -22.85 -12.30 -11.64
N SER A 191 -21.91 -13.19 -11.98
CA SER A 191 -21.79 -13.82 -13.30
C SER A 191 -21.56 -12.83 -14.47
N LYS A 192 -21.24 -11.58 -14.19
CA LYS A 192 -20.90 -10.56 -15.21
C LYS A 192 -19.41 -10.25 -15.19
N THR A 193 -18.92 -9.70 -16.29
CA THR A 193 -17.61 -9.07 -16.35
C THR A 193 -17.77 -7.61 -15.94
N SER A 194 -17.08 -7.21 -14.86
CA SER A 194 -17.17 -5.84 -14.36
C SER A 194 -16.11 -4.96 -15.03
N VAL A 195 -16.51 -3.77 -15.45
CA VAL A 195 -15.58 -2.72 -15.90
C VAL A 195 -15.77 -1.50 -15.00
N ILE A 196 -14.69 -1.03 -14.37
CA ILE A 196 -14.74 0.00 -13.36
C ILE A 196 -13.91 1.19 -13.85
N TYR A 197 -14.53 2.37 -13.93
CA TYR A 197 -13.86 3.57 -14.41
C TYR A 197 -13.56 4.53 -13.27
N GLY A 198 -12.37 5.16 -13.31
CA GLY A 198 -12.00 6.29 -12.48
C GLY A 198 -11.69 7.51 -13.33
N GLY A 199 -12.19 8.69 -12.96
CA GLY A 199 -12.04 9.94 -13.71
C GLY A 199 -11.02 10.92 -13.11
N THR A 200 -10.42 10.58 -11.97
CA THR A 200 -9.35 11.34 -11.31
C THR A 200 -8.29 10.36 -10.80
N PRO A 201 -7.06 10.80 -10.48
CA PRO A 201 -6.05 9.90 -9.89
C PRO A 201 -6.57 9.13 -8.67
N LEU A 202 -7.30 9.78 -7.78
CA LEU A 202 -7.90 9.15 -6.59
C LEU A 202 -8.95 8.09 -6.99
N THR A 203 -9.91 8.45 -7.83
CA THR A 203 -10.99 7.52 -8.21
C THR A 203 -10.47 6.37 -9.07
N TYR A 204 -9.41 6.57 -9.85
CA TYR A 204 -8.75 5.50 -10.58
C TYR A 204 -8.04 4.51 -9.64
N LEU A 205 -7.36 5.02 -8.60
CA LEU A 205 -6.77 4.18 -7.56
C LEU A 205 -7.84 3.32 -6.85
N VAL A 206 -8.99 3.91 -6.51
CA VAL A 206 -10.13 3.19 -5.95
C VAL A 206 -10.66 2.14 -6.94
N ALA A 207 -10.82 2.48 -8.21
CA ALA A 207 -11.26 1.55 -9.25
C ALA A 207 -10.30 0.37 -9.41
N GLN A 208 -8.97 0.62 -9.38
CA GLN A 208 -7.96 -0.45 -9.37
C GLN A 208 -8.10 -1.34 -8.13
N ARG A 209 -8.38 -0.77 -6.97
CA ARG A 209 -8.59 -1.53 -5.74
C ARG A 209 -9.83 -2.42 -5.86
N TRP A 210 -10.94 -1.91 -6.35
CA TRP A 210 -12.16 -2.68 -6.63
C TRP A 210 -11.87 -3.86 -7.56
N LYS A 211 -11.23 -3.60 -8.69
CA LYS A 211 -10.82 -4.63 -9.66
C LYS A 211 -10.02 -5.74 -8.98
N THR A 212 -9.00 -5.40 -8.20
CA THR A 212 -8.16 -6.41 -7.54
C THR A 212 -8.93 -7.20 -6.49
N GLN A 213 -9.81 -6.57 -5.71
CA GLN A 213 -10.64 -7.27 -4.72
C GLN A 213 -11.65 -8.23 -5.38
N ILE A 214 -12.28 -7.85 -6.48
CA ILE A 214 -13.17 -8.74 -7.23
C ILE A 214 -12.38 -9.93 -7.79
N ASN A 215 -11.23 -9.68 -8.40
CA ASN A 215 -10.42 -10.76 -8.98
C ASN A 215 -9.88 -11.72 -7.89
N GLU A 216 -9.41 -11.20 -6.76
CA GLU A 216 -8.78 -12.02 -5.71
C GLU A 216 -9.77 -12.72 -4.80
N ASN A 217 -10.86 -12.07 -4.41
CA ASN A 217 -11.82 -12.62 -3.45
C ASN A 217 -12.98 -13.34 -4.12
N ALA A 218 -13.60 -12.72 -5.13
CA ALA A 218 -14.73 -13.33 -5.84
C ALA A 218 -14.30 -14.26 -6.98
N LYS A 219 -13.01 -14.31 -7.35
CA LYS A 219 -12.48 -15.07 -8.50
C LYS A 219 -13.22 -14.75 -9.81
N SER A 220 -13.77 -13.53 -9.89
CA SER A 220 -14.53 -13.02 -11.02
C SER A 220 -13.69 -12.07 -11.88
N LYS A 221 -14.08 -11.90 -13.14
CA LYS A 221 -13.37 -11.02 -14.07
C LYS A 221 -13.75 -9.57 -13.81
N ALA A 222 -12.75 -8.73 -13.55
CA ALA A 222 -12.92 -7.29 -13.47
C ALA A 222 -11.76 -6.57 -14.17
N PHE A 223 -12.09 -5.48 -14.84
CA PHE A 223 -11.16 -4.60 -15.57
C PHE A 223 -11.31 -3.17 -15.06
N VAL A 224 -10.32 -2.36 -15.31
CA VAL A 224 -10.31 -0.95 -14.92
C VAL A 224 -9.96 -0.09 -16.13
N GLY A 225 -10.59 1.09 -16.23
CA GLY A 225 -10.28 2.11 -17.22
C GLY A 225 -10.14 3.49 -16.57
N TYR A 226 -9.38 4.37 -17.20
CA TYR A 226 -9.20 5.75 -16.78
C TYR A 226 -9.94 6.67 -17.75
N MET A 227 -10.86 7.48 -17.23
CA MET A 227 -11.55 8.46 -18.08
C MET A 227 -10.77 9.77 -18.12
N PRO A 228 -10.78 10.51 -19.25
CA PRO A 228 -11.56 10.24 -20.46
C PRO A 228 -10.91 9.28 -21.48
N GLU A 229 -9.73 8.77 -21.21
CA GLU A 229 -8.96 7.88 -22.10
C GLU A 229 -9.46 6.41 -22.01
N ILE A 230 -10.59 6.11 -22.64
CA ILE A 230 -11.21 4.78 -22.70
C ILE A 230 -11.29 4.27 -24.13
#